data_de5108032a55fac110485d5f1b8208c8
#
_entry.id   de5108032a55fac110485d5f1b8208c8
#
_cell.length_a   1.000
_cell.length_b   1.000
_cell.length_c   1.000
_cell.angle_alpha   90.00
_cell.angle_beta   90.00
_cell.angle_gamma   90.00
#
_symmetry.space_group_name_H-M   'P 1'
#
loop_
_entity.id
_entity.type
_entity.pdbx_description
1 polymer ?
#
loop_
_entity_poly.entity_id
_entity_poly.type
_entity_poly.pdbx_seq_one_letter_code
_entity_poly.pdbx_strand_id
1 'polypeptide(L)'
;EVASWYKRRFDVTVNGDKNVIILIGSKEGVAHAPLAFINPGDIALVPDPGYPVYNIATEFAGGTPYLMPLLEENGFMPDLNSIPNDILKKSKIMFLNYPNNPTSAFASDDFFNRAIEFAHKNNILICHDAAYTEVYFDEDNKPKSFLEYDGALEVGLEFHSLSKTFSMTGWRLGHVVGNEKAVAGIGKVKTNIDSGAFQAV
;
A
#
# COMPACT_ATOMS: atom_id res chain seq x y z
N GLU A 1 -3.39 -7.02 18.51
CA GLU A 1 -3.27 -8.25 17.70
C GLU A 1 -2.52 -8.04 16.40
N VAL A 2 -2.85 -7.03 15.56
CA VAL A 2 -2.16 -6.78 14.27
C VAL A 2 -0.65 -6.59 14.47
N ALA A 3 -0.23 -5.72 15.41
CA ALA A 3 1.19 -5.53 15.72
C ALA A 3 1.88 -6.83 16.17
N SER A 4 1.20 -7.66 16.96
CA SER A 4 1.71 -8.96 17.39
C SER A 4 1.83 -9.94 16.21
N TRP A 5 0.88 -9.88 15.25
CA TRP A 5 0.94 -10.69 14.04
C TRP A 5 2.11 -10.27 13.15
N TYR A 6 2.34 -8.97 12.93
CA TYR A 6 3.51 -8.45 12.21
C TYR A 6 4.83 -8.94 12.82
N LYS A 7 4.93 -8.90 14.15
CA LYS A 7 6.13 -9.41 14.84
C LYS A 7 6.35 -10.89 14.61
N ARG A 8 5.29 -11.72 14.70
CA ARG A 8 5.41 -13.18 14.52
C ARG A 8 5.65 -13.58 13.06
N ARG A 9 5.00 -12.89 12.11
CA ARG A 9 4.99 -13.29 10.70
C ARG A 9 6.14 -12.71 9.90
N PHE A 10 6.52 -11.48 10.18
CA PHE A 10 7.49 -10.70 9.41
C PHE A 10 8.69 -10.21 10.22
N ASP A 11 8.73 -10.50 11.51
CA ASP A 11 9.72 -9.95 12.47
C ASP A 11 9.73 -8.41 12.53
N VAL A 12 8.68 -7.75 12.08
CA VAL A 12 8.53 -6.29 12.09
C VAL A 12 7.91 -5.84 13.41
N THR A 13 8.55 -4.90 14.08
CA THR A 13 8.06 -4.31 15.34
C THR A 13 7.39 -2.97 15.08
N VAL A 14 6.09 -2.87 15.36
CA VAL A 14 5.30 -1.65 15.22
C VAL A 14 4.50 -1.38 16.50
N ASN A 15 4.19 -0.11 16.74
CA ASN A 15 3.31 0.30 17.84
C ASN A 15 1.85 0.17 17.40
N GLY A 16 1.06 -0.68 18.08
CA GLY A 16 -0.34 -0.94 17.72
C GLY A 16 -1.25 0.28 17.79
N ASP A 17 -0.92 1.27 18.64
CA ASP A 17 -1.75 2.48 18.79
C ASP A 17 -1.39 3.59 17.81
N LYS A 18 -0.19 3.54 17.22
CA LYS A 18 0.35 4.61 16.38
C LYS A 18 0.52 4.23 14.92
N ASN A 19 0.90 2.98 14.70
CA ASN A 19 1.25 2.49 13.36
C ASN A 19 0.15 1.64 12.72
N VAL A 20 -1.01 1.44 13.37
CA VAL A 20 -2.07 0.53 12.92
C VAL A 20 -3.43 1.19 12.96
N ILE A 21 -4.21 1.01 11.89
CA ILE A 21 -5.67 1.31 11.88
C ILE A 21 -6.43 0.15 11.27
N ILE A 22 -7.53 -0.24 11.91
CA ILE A 22 -8.47 -1.22 11.38
C ILE A 22 -9.37 -0.56 10.32
N LEU A 23 -9.60 -1.28 9.23
CA LEU A 23 -10.32 -0.82 8.04
C LEU A 23 -11.55 -1.69 7.78
N ILE A 24 -12.57 -1.12 7.14
CA ILE A 24 -13.73 -1.85 6.59
C ILE A 24 -13.31 -2.51 5.26
N GLY A 25 -12.39 -3.48 5.35
CA GLY A 25 -11.62 -4.06 4.25
C GLY A 25 -10.51 -3.14 3.76
N SER A 26 -9.43 -3.70 3.18
CA SER A 26 -8.27 -2.92 2.70
C SER A 26 -8.63 -1.87 1.65
N LYS A 27 -9.65 -2.15 0.82
CA LYS A 27 -10.14 -1.22 -0.21
C LYS A 27 -10.48 0.17 0.33
N GLU A 28 -11.05 0.23 1.53
CA GLU A 28 -11.36 1.51 2.19
C GLU A 28 -10.09 2.34 2.40
N GLY A 29 -9.06 1.76 3.03
CA GLY A 29 -7.82 2.47 3.28
C GLY A 29 -7.09 2.88 2.01
N VAL A 30 -7.07 1.98 1.01
CA VAL A 30 -6.50 2.27 -0.32
C VAL A 30 -7.23 3.46 -0.98
N ALA A 31 -8.56 3.52 -0.86
CA ALA A 31 -9.34 4.63 -1.40
C ALA A 31 -9.20 5.93 -0.59
N HIS A 32 -8.95 5.83 0.72
CA HIS A 32 -8.76 6.99 1.59
C HIS A 32 -7.35 7.59 1.50
N ALA A 33 -6.34 6.83 1.05
CA ALA A 33 -4.99 7.34 0.93
C ALA A 33 -4.89 8.58 0.01
N PRO A 34 -5.46 8.60 -1.21
CA PRO A 34 -5.50 9.81 -2.01
C PRO A 34 -6.20 10.98 -1.32
N LEU A 35 -7.34 10.75 -0.65
CA LEU A 35 -8.06 11.80 0.07
C LEU A 35 -7.24 12.42 1.22
N ALA A 36 -6.31 11.65 1.79
CA ALA A 36 -5.44 12.13 2.86
C ALA A 36 -4.20 12.89 2.36
N PHE A 37 -3.69 12.57 1.16
CA PHE A 37 -2.34 13.00 0.73
C PHE A 37 -2.28 13.67 -0.63
N ILE A 38 -3.37 13.71 -1.41
CA ILE A 38 -3.44 14.33 -2.74
C ILE A 38 -4.25 15.62 -2.66
N ASN A 39 -3.75 16.67 -3.28
CA ASN A 39 -4.47 17.89 -3.56
C ASN A 39 -4.68 18.06 -5.07
N PRO A 40 -5.60 18.92 -5.51
CA PRO A 40 -5.73 19.25 -6.93
C PRO A 40 -4.40 19.70 -7.53
N GLY A 41 -3.98 19.02 -8.62
CA GLY A 41 -2.70 19.23 -9.30
C GLY A 41 -1.54 18.34 -8.85
N ASP A 42 -1.70 17.58 -7.76
CA ASP A 42 -0.77 16.53 -7.37
C ASP A 42 -0.95 15.26 -8.22
N ILE A 43 0.05 14.39 -8.21
CA ILE A 43 0.08 13.15 -8.97
C ILE A 43 0.19 11.94 -8.02
N ALA A 44 -0.53 10.86 -8.34
CA ALA A 44 -0.27 9.54 -7.81
C ALA A 44 0.38 8.66 -8.88
N LEU A 45 1.46 7.98 -8.54
CA LEU A 45 2.08 6.95 -9.38
C LEU A 45 1.29 5.64 -9.21
N VAL A 46 0.79 5.09 -10.31
CA VAL A 46 -0.17 3.98 -10.29
C VAL A 46 0.29 2.86 -11.21
N PRO A 47 0.35 1.60 -10.77
CA PRO A 47 0.72 0.47 -11.62
C PRO A 47 -0.33 0.21 -12.71
N ASP A 48 0.12 -0.14 -13.92
CA ASP A 48 -0.73 -0.50 -15.07
C ASP A 48 -0.18 -1.77 -15.77
N PRO A 49 -0.89 -2.91 -15.75
CA PRO A 49 -2.23 -3.11 -15.16
C PRO A 49 -2.22 -3.03 -13.64
N GLY A 50 -3.31 -2.53 -13.06
CA GLY A 50 -3.45 -2.37 -11.62
C GLY A 50 -4.91 -2.44 -11.14
N TYR A 51 -5.10 -2.44 -9.84
CA TYR A 51 -6.42 -2.44 -9.26
C TYR A 51 -7.12 -1.10 -9.53
N PRO A 52 -8.31 -1.07 -10.15
CA PRO A 52 -8.94 0.17 -10.64
C PRO A 52 -9.14 1.28 -9.57
N VAL A 53 -9.18 0.89 -8.31
CA VAL A 53 -9.36 1.82 -7.19
C VAL A 53 -8.25 2.85 -7.10
N TYR A 54 -7.01 2.52 -7.49
CA TYR A 54 -5.90 3.47 -7.41
C TYR A 54 -6.12 4.71 -8.27
N ASN A 55 -6.54 4.50 -9.53
CA ASN A 55 -6.86 5.58 -10.46
C ASN A 55 -8.06 6.40 -9.97
N ILE A 56 -9.19 5.71 -9.75
CA ILE A 56 -10.46 6.34 -9.41
C ILE A 56 -10.37 7.15 -8.12
N ALA A 57 -9.74 6.61 -7.08
CA ALA A 57 -9.58 7.31 -5.81
C ALA A 57 -8.65 8.53 -5.94
N THR A 58 -7.61 8.46 -6.79
CA THR A 58 -6.75 9.61 -7.11
C THR A 58 -7.55 10.74 -7.77
N GLU A 59 -8.39 10.40 -8.76
CA GLU A 59 -9.26 11.37 -9.45
C GLU A 59 -10.29 11.97 -8.50
N PHE A 60 -10.89 11.18 -7.61
CA PHE A 60 -11.83 11.67 -6.60
C PHE A 60 -11.19 12.65 -5.62
N ALA A 61 -9.89 12.51 -5.34
CA ALA A 61 -9.13 13.46 -4.55
C ALA A 61 -8.71 14.74 -5.32
N GLY A 62 -9.03 14.81 -6.63
CA GLY A 62 -8.64 15.92 -7.50
C GLY A 62 -7.21 15.81 -8.05
N GLY A 63 -6.56 14.68 -7.84
CA GLY A 63 -5.22 14.39 -8.38
C GLY A 63 -5.26 13.79 -9.78
N THR A 64 -4.08 13.60 -10.35
CA THR A 64 -3.89 12.97 -11.66
C THR A 64 -3.14 11.66 -11.49
N PRO A 65 -3.67 10.51 -11.92
CA PRO A 65 -2.91 9.27 -11.94
C PRO A 65 -1.86 9.30 -13.06
N TYR A 66 -0.62 8.96 -12.75
CA TYR A 66 0.43 8.67 -13.71
C TYR A 66 0.63 7.16 -13.77
N LEU A 67 0.39 6.56 -14.94
CA LEU A 67 0.44 5.11 -15.13
C LEU A 67 1.89 4.64 -15.27
N MET A 68 2.29 3.70 -14.42
CA MET A 68 3.58 3.01 -14.47
C MET A 68 3.38 1.65 -15.13
N PRO A 69 3.85 1.43 -16.38
CA PRO A 69 3.67 0.15 -17.05
C PRO A 69 4.35 -1.01 -16.31
N LEU A 70 3.61 -2.09 -16.11
CA LEU A 70 4.12 -3.35 -15.58
C LEU A 70 4.34 -4.32 -16.76
N LEU A 71 5.56 -4.39 -17.26
CA LEU A 71 5.93 -5.20 -18.41
C LEU A 71 6.49 -6.55 -17.99
N GLU A 72 6.18 -7.61 -18.76
CA GLU A 72 6.68 -8.96 -18.49
C GLU A 72 8.22 -9.02 -18.52
N GLU A 73 8.85 -8.29 -19.43
CA GLU A 73 10.32 -8.19 -19.55
C GLU A 73 11.00 -7.63 -18.28
N ASN A 74 10.26 -6.86 -17.47
CA ASN A 74 10.70 -6.33 -16.19
C ASN A 74 10.14 -7.13 -14.99
N GLY A 75 9.63 -8.35 -15.21
CA GLY A 75 8.99 -9.15 -14.18
C GLY A 75 7.76 -8.50 -13.57
N PHE A 76 7.05 -7.65 -14.32
CA PHE A 76 5.91 -6.85 -13.88
C PHE A 76 6.23 -5.89 -12.72
N MET A 77 7.47 -5.41 -12.63
CA MET A 77 7.87 -4.31 -11.76
C MET A 77 8.01 -3.02 -12.58
N PRO A 78 7.52 -1.86 -12.07
CA PRO A 78 7.64 -0.60 -12.80
C PRO A 78 9.11 -0.15 -12.87
N ASP A 79 9.49 0.43 -14.01
CA ASP A 79 10.77 1.11 -14.14
C ASP A 79 10.68 2.52 -13.52
N LEU A 80 11.15 2.65 -12.29
CA LEU A 80 11.13 3.91 -11.54
C LEU A 80 12.02 4.98 -12.18
N ASN A 81 13.04 4.59 -12.96
CA ASN A 81 13.95 5.52 -13.61
C ASN A 81 13.34 6.16 -14.87
N SER A 82 12.30 5.56 -15.44
CA SER A 82 11.60 6.08 -16.62
C SER A 82 10.64 7.22 -16.30
N ILE A 83 10.36 7.50 -15.01
CA ILE A 83 9.40 8.51 -14.59
C ILE A 83 10.00 9.92 -14.80
N PRO A 84 9.34 10.79 -15.60
CA PRO A 84 9.86 12.15 -15.86
C PRO A 84 9.96 13.01 -14.59
N ASN A 85 10.97 13.88 -14.53
CA ASN A 85 11.22 14.73 -13.37
C ASN A 85 10.10 15.73 -13.06
N ASP A 86 9.36 16.19 -14.06
CA ASP A 86 8.22 17.08 -13.88
C ASP A 86 7.03 16.35 -13.25
N ILE A 87 6.86 15.05 -13.53
CA ILE A 87 5.91 14.16 -12.86
C ILE A 87 6.34 13.94 -11.41
N LEU A 88 7.61 13.58 -11.16
CA LEU A 88 8.13 13.34 -9.81
C LEU A 88 7.94 14.52 -8.87
N LYS A 89 8.16 15.75 -9.34
CA LYS A 89 7.96 16.98 -8.53
C LYS A 89 6.55 17.16 -8.00
N LYS A 90 5.55 16.61 -8.70
CA LYS A 90 4.13 16.68 -8.33
C LYS A 90 3.64 15.40 -7.64
N SER A 91 4.42 14.33 -7.69
CA SER A 91 4.03 13.04 -7.11
C SER A 91 4.04 13.10 -5.59
N LYS A 92 2.99 12.56 -4.96
CA LYS A 92 2.82 12.49 -3.50
C LYS A 92 2.73 11.08 -3.00
N ILE A 93 2.08 10.20 -3.75
CA ILE A 93 1.93 8.79 -3.41
C ILE A 93 2.33 7.91 -4.58
N MET A 94 2.79 6.71 -4.27
CA MET A 94 3.04 5.64 -5.22
C MET A 94 2.35 4.38 -4.73
N PHE A 95 1.43 3.85 -5.54
CA PHE A 95 0.82 2.56 -5.28
C PHE A 95 1.72 1.44 -5.78
N LEU A 96 1.89 0.42 -4.94
CA LEU A 96 2.51 -0.86 -5.27
C LEU A 96 1.53 -1.97 -4.84
N ASN A 97 1.55 -3.10 -5.54
CA ASN A 97 0.73 -4.25 -5.17
C ASN A 97 1.49 -5.53 -5.48
N TYR A 98 2.00 -6.18 -4.43
CA TYR A 98 2.73 -7.45 -4.54
C TYR A 98 2.41 -8.36 -3.34
N PRO A 99 2.03 -9.65 -3.56
CA PRO A 99 1.80 -10.27 -4.87
C PRO A 99 0.76 -9.50 -5.69
N ASN A 100 1.02 -9.34 -7.00
CA ASN A 100 0.28 -8.40 -7.85
C ASN A 100 -1.05 -8.97 -8.34
N ASN A 101 -2.07 -8.13 -8.34
CA ASN A 101 -3.32 -8.35 -9.06
C ASN A 101 -3.36 -7.39 -10.28
N PRO A 102 -3.36 -7.91 -11.56
CA PRO A 102 -3.76 -9.28 -11.92
C PRO A 102 -2.62 -10.26 -12.28
N THR A 103 -1.36 -9.83 -12.28
CA THR A 103 -0.27 -10.61 -12.90
C THR A 103 0.25 -11.77 -12.04
N SER A 104 -0.08 -11.80 -10.76
CA SER A 104 0.46 -12.71 -9.74
C SER A 104 1.98 -12.57 -9.51
N ALA A 105 2.62 -11.55 -10.05
CA ALA A 105 4.04 -11.31 -9.88
C ALA A 105 4.40 -10.98 -8.42
N PHE A 106 5.61 -11.34 -8.04
CA PHE A 106 6.22 -10.99 -6.75
C PHE A 106 7.28 -9.91 -6.97
N ALA A 107 7.37 -8.96 -6.05
CA ALA A 107 8.47 -8.02 -6.06
C ALA A 107 9.74 -8.69 -5.52
N SER A 108 10.89 -8.38 -6.12
CA SER A 108 12.19 -8.78 -5.59
C SER A 108 12.61 -7.90 -4.42
N ASP A 109 13.51 -8.42 -3.56
CA ASP A 109 14.12 -7.65 -2.47
C ASP A 109 14.82 -6.39 -3.00
N ASP A 110 15.52 -6.53 -4.13
CA ASP A 110 16.18 -5.40 -4.81
C ASP A 110 15.19 -4.32 -5.25
N PHE A 111 14.04 -4.72 -5.79
CA PHE A 111 13.01 -3.76 -6.18
C PHE A 111 12.46 -2.98 -4.99
N PHE A 112 12.14 -3.64 -3.88
CA PHE A 112 11.64 -2.95 -2.69
C PHE A 112 12.68 -1.98 -2.13
N ASN A 113 13.96 -2.36 -2.04
CA ASN A 113 15.03 -1.46 -1.61
C ASN A 113 15.12 -0.22 -2.51
N ARG A 114 15.13 -0.41 -3.83
CA ARG A 114 15.14 0.71 -4.80
C ARG A 114 13.89 1.58 -4.70
N ALA A 115 12.73 1.00 -4.47
CA ALA A 115 11.47 1.75 -4.31
C ALA A 115 11.50 2.61 -3.03
N ILE A 116 12.06 2.10 -1.94
CA ILE A 116 12.24 2.86 -0.68
C ILE A 116 13.20 4.02 -0.88
N GLU A 117 14.38 3.79 -1.48
CA GLU A 117 15.34 4.85 -1.80
C GLU A 117 14.72 5.91 -2.71
N PHE A 118 13.99 5.48 -3.73
CA PHE A 118 13.27 6.37 -4.65
C PHE A 118 12.22 7.22 -3.91
N ALA A 119 11.47 6.63 -3.01
CA ALA A 119 10.45 7.31 -2.21
C ALA A 119 11.07 8.36 -1.27
N HIS A 120 12.15 8.01 -0.58
CA HIS A 120 12.91 8.95 0.25
C HIS A 120 13.44 10.14 -0.57
N LYS A 121 14.11 9.86 -1.70
CA LYS A 121 14.70 10.88 -2.57
C LYS A 121 13.67 11.88 -3.10
N ASN A 122 12.48 11.42 -3.41
CA ASN A 122 11.43 12.21 -4.07
C ASN A 122 10.33 12.69 -3.12
N ASN A 123 10.42 12.37 -1.81
CA ASN A 123 9.40 12.67 -0.81
C ASN A 123 8.01 12.13 -1.21
N ILE A 124 7.96 10.86 -1.60
CA ILE A 124 6.76 10.14 -2.04
C ILE A 124 6.38 9.11 -0.97
N LEU A 125 5.10 9.01 -0.61
CA LEU A 125 4.59 7.97 0.27
C LEU A 125 4.27 6.72 -0.54
N ILE A 126 4.83 5.57 -0.17
CA ILE A 126 4.47 4.28 -0.75
C ILE A 126 3.19 3.76 -0.10
N CYS A 127 2.20 3.42 -0.92
CA CYS A 127 0.97 2.74 -0.54
C CYS A 127 1.02 1.30 -1.08
N HIS A 128 1.55 0.36 -0.30
CA HIS A 128 1.67 -1.04 -0.70
C HIS A 128 0.38 -1.81 -0.37
N ASP A 129 -0.36 -2.23 -1.39
CA ASP A 129 -1.54 -3.09 -1.25
C ASP A 129 -1.08 -4.56 -1.18
N ALA A 130 -1.00 -5.09 0.03
CA ALA A 130 -0.48 -6.40 0.38
C ALA A 130 -1.60 -7.43 0.63
N ALA A 131 -2.72 -7.31 -0.10
CA ALA A 131 -3.91 -8.14 0.13
C ALA A 131 -3.66 -9.64 -0.08
N TYR A 132 -2.62 -10.03 -0.83
CA TYR A 132 -2.35 -11.42 -1.22
C TYR A 132 -1.10 -12.02 -0.56
N THR A 133 -0.51 -11.37 0.43
CA THR A 133 0.73 -11.82 1.11
C THR A 133 0.59 -13.19 1.74
N GLU A 134 -0.62 -13.57 2.17
CA GLU A 134 -0.88 -14.87 2.78
C GLU A 134 -1.52 -15.88 1.80
N VAL A 135 -1.52 -15.56 0.48
CA VAL A 135 -1.97 -16.46 -0.57
C VAL A 135 -0.74 -16.94 -1.35
N TYR A 136 -0.12 -18.00 -0.87
CA TYR A 136 1.08 -18.61 -1.45
C TYR A 136 0.96 -20.14 -1.44
N PHE A 137 1.73 -20.81 -2.29
CA PHE A 137 1.74 -22.28 -2.43
C PHE A 137 3.04 -22.91 -1.94
N ASP A 138 4.10 -22.11 -1.77
CA ASP A 138 5.41 -22.54 -1.37
C ASP A 138 5.78 -21.94 -0.02
N GLU A 139 5.90 -22.81 0.98
CA GLU A 139 6.24 -22.41 2.37
C GLU A 139 7.66 -21.83 2.49
N ASP A 140 8.57 -22.21 1.58
CA ASP A 140 9.95 -21.74 1.56
C ASP A 140 10.08 -20.35 0.87
N ASN A 141 9.07 -19.97 0.07
CA ASN A 141 9.02 -18.70 -0.67
C ASN A 141 7.80 -17.84 -0.30
N LYS A 142 7.57 -17.67 0.99
CA LYS A 142 6.48 -16.80 1.48
C LYS A 142 6.73 -15.34 1.07
N PRO A 143 5.68 -14.64 0.62
CA PRO A 143 5.78 -13.19 0.42
C PRO A 143 6.26 -12.49 1.68
N LYS A 144 7.16 -11.53 1.52
CA LYS A 144 7.63 -10.65 2.58
C LYS A 144 6.68 -9.46 2.77
N SER A 145 6.70 -8.87 3.95
CA SER A 145 6.14 -7.54 4.15
C SER A 145 7.09 -6.50 3.56
N PHE A 146 6.53 -5.49 2.90
CA PHE A 146 7.29 -4.30 2.50
C PHE A 146 7.98 -3.65 3.71
N LEU A 147 7.37 -3.76 4.91
CA LEU A 147 7.89 -3.16 6.14
C LEU A 147 9.08 -3.92 6.76
N GLU A 148 9.49 -5.07 6.19
CA GLU A 148 10.73 -5.78 6.58
C GLU A 148 12.00 -5.05 6.12
N TYR A 149 11.89 -4.15 5.12
CA TYR A 149 13.04 -3.49 4.53
C TYR A 149 13.39 -2.21 5.27
N ASP A 150 14.69 -1.95 5.40
CA ASP A 150 15.20 -0.76 6.08
C ASP A 150 14.65 0.54 5.45
N GLY A 151 14.18 1.45 6.29
CA GLY A 151 13.59 2.72 5.87
C GLY A 151 12.13 2.63 5.38
N ALA A 152 11.57 1.44 5.19
CA ALA A 152 10.20 1.29 4.70
C ALA A 152 9.16 1.92 5.62
N LEU A 153 9.32 1.78 6.94
CA LEU A 153 8.39 2.37 7.92
C LEU A 153 8.38 3.90 7.90
N GLU A 154 9.43 4.51 7.37
CA GLU A 154 9.53 5.98 7.27
C GLU A 154 8.75 6.53 6.09
N VAL A 155 8.60 5.75 5.00
CA VAL A 155 8.01 6.19 3.74
C VAL A 155 6.79 5.40 3.30
N GLY A 156 6.33 4.41 4.09
CA GLY A 156 5.33 3.47 3.60
C GLY A 156 4.13 3.23 4.49
N LEU A 157 3.06 2.83 3.82
CA LEU A 157 1.84 2.23 4.34
C LEU A 157 1.65 0.88 3.67
N GLU A 158 1.31 -0.15 4.44
CA GLU A 158 0.98 -1.48 3.94
C GLU A 158 -0.45 -1.83 4.31
N PHE A 159 -1.27 -2.19 3.30
CA PHE A 159 -2.69 -2.50 3.44
C PHE A 159 -2.94 -3.99 3.33
N HIS A 160 -3.53 -4.60 4.34
CA HIS A 160 -3.88 -6.02 4.36
C HIS A 160 -5.39 -6.24 4.38
N SER A 161 -5.81 -7.35 3.76
CA SER A 161 -7.21 -7.74 3.66
C SER A 161 -7.44 -9.13 4.27
N LEU A 162 -8.26 -9.22 5.30
CA LEU A 162 -8.68 -10.51 5.84
C LEU A 162 -9.58 -11.29 4.87
N SER A 163 -10.13 -10.59 3.86
CA SER A 163 -10.93 -11.23 2.79
C SER A 163 -10.18 -12.34 2.06
N LYS A 164 -8.84 -12.19 1.90
CA LYS A 164 -7.98 -13.12 1.18
C LYS A 164 -7.30 -14.09 2.15
N THR A 165 -6.67 -13.53 3.19
CA THR A 165 -5.92 -14.27 4.20
C THR A 165 -6.76 -15.35 4.91
N PHE A 166 -8.01 -15.04 5.26
CA PHE A 166 -8.89 -15.91 6.06
C PHE A 166 -10.22 -16.21 5.36
N SER A 167 -10.37 -15.96 4.07
CA SER A 167 -11.62 -16.12 3.31
C SER A 167 -12.80 -15.34 3.92
N MET A 168 -12.51 -14.20 4.55
CA MET A 168 -13.47 -13.36 5.29
C MET A 168 -14.03 -12.21 4.45
N THR A 169 -14.33 -12.44 3.18
CA THR A 169 -14.75 -11.37 2.25
C THR A 169 -15.98 -10.61 2.75
N GLY A 170 -16.99 -11.30 3.26
CA GLY A 170 -18.24 -10.71 3.76
C GLY A 170 -18.11 -9.95 5.09
N TRP A 171 -17.06 -10.22 5.86
CA TRP A 171 -16.82 -9.60 7.18
C TRP A 171 -16.32 -8.16 7.09
N ARG A 172 -15.86 -7.73 5.91
CA ARG A 172 -15.39 -6.38 5.64
C ARG A 172 -14.31 -5.93 6.64
N LEU A 173 -13.26 -6.75 6.81
CA LEU A 173 -12.17 -6.46 7.73
C LEU A 173 -10.82 -6.43 7.00
N GLY A 174 -10.02 -5.43 7.33
CA GLY A 174 -8.65 -5.23 6.90
C GLY A 174 -7.93 -4.30 7.86
N HIS A 175 -6.69 -4.00 7.56
CA HIS A 175 -5.92 -3.03 8.33
C HIS A 175 -4.86 -2.35 7.46
N VAL A 176 -4.40 -1.20 7.91
CA VAL A 176 -3.20 -0.54 7.40
C VAL A 176 -2.17 -0.45 8.51
N VAL A 177 -0.92 -0.70 8.15
CA VAL A 177 0.24 -0.58 9.03
C VAL A 177 1.31 0.26 8.35
N GLY A 178 2.02 1.13 9.09
CA GLY A 178 3.12 1.87 8.50
C GLY A 178 3.51 3.13 9.26
N ASN A 179 3.96 4.13 8.53
CA ASN A 179 4.41 5.40 9.07
C ASN A 179 3.37 6.05 10.00
N GLU A 180 3.74 6.40 11.21
CA GLU A 180 2.84 6.94 12.24
C GLU A 180 2.05 8.17 11.76
N LYS A 181 2.71 9.09 11.06
CA LYS A 181 2.05 10.32 10.56
C LYS A 181 1.09 10.02 9.42
N ALA A 182 1.46 9.08 8.55
CA ALA A 182 0.62 8.66 7.44
C ALA A 182 -0.60 7.88 7.93
N VAL A 183 -0.42 6.97 8.89
CA VAL A 183 -1.52 6.25 9.57
C VAL A 183 -2.48 7.25 10.23
N ALA A 184 -1.96 8.26 10.94
CA ALA A 184 -2.80 9.32 11.52
C ALA A 184 -3.54 10.14 10.46
N GLY A 185 -2.95 10.36 9.26
CA GLY A 185 -3.61 11.00 8.13
C GLY A 185 -4.81 10.20 7.62
N ILE A 186 -4.62 8.89 7.39
CA ILE A 186 -5.72 7.96 7.05
C ILE A 186 -6.81 7.99 8.13
N GLY A 187 -6.41 7.98 9.40
CA GLY A 187 -7.34 8.02 10.54
C GLY A 187 -8.22 9.26 10.55
N LYS A 188 -7.67 10.44 10.22
CA LYS A 188 -8.45 11.68 10.13
C LYS A 188 -9.51 11.62 9.03
N VAL A 189 -9.18 11.05 7.87
CA VAL A 189 -10.16 10.86 6.79
C VAL A 189 -11.23 9.86 7.23
N LYS A 190 -10.79 8.69 7.70
CA LYS A 190 -11.67 7.60 8.11
C LYS A 190 -12.70 8.03 9.16
N THR A 191 -12.29 8.67 10.24
CA THR A 191 -13.19 9.08 11.34
C THR A 191 -14.24 10.11 10.92
N ASN A 192 -14.09 10.74 9.76
CA ASN A 192 -15.08 11.66 9.18
C ASN A 192 -15.96 11.01 8.10
N ILE A 193 -15.67 9.77 7.69
CA ILE A 193 -16.41 9.05 6.64
C ILE A 193 -17.21 7.89 7.22
N ASP A 194 -16.65 7.17 8.20
CA ASP A 194 -17.31 5.99 8.78
C ASP A 194 -17.14 5.89 10.30
N SER A 195 -17.91 4.97 10.91
CA SER A 195 -17.89 4.70 12.35
C SER A 195 -17.07 3.45 12.72
N GLY A 196 -16.31 2.89 11.78
CA GLY A 196 -15.45 1.74 12.00
C GLY A 196 -16.07 0.39 11.63
N ALA A 197 -15.26 -0.66 11.70
CA ALA A 197 -15.67 -2.04 11.49
C ALA A 197 -16.55 -2.53 12.65
N PHE A 198 -17.35 -3.56 12.38
CA PHE A 198 -18.17 -4.20 13.42
C PHE A 198 -17.28 -4.79 14.53
N GLN A 199 -17.48 -4.32 15.77
CA GLN A 199 -16.55 -4.59 16.88
C GLN A 199 -16.57 -6.05 17.41
N ALA A 200 -17.54 -6.85 17.00
CA ALA A 200 -17.58 -8.27 17.39
C ALA A 200 -16.70 -9.17 16.51
N VAL A 201 -16.05 -8.63 15.50
CA VAL A 201 -15.07 -9.29 14.63
C VAL A 201 -13.67 -8.95 15.10
#